data_ac0bed4ec26d061f8594a52943f55ea7
#
_entry.id   ac0bed4ec26d061f8594a52943f55ea7
#
_cell.length_a   1.000
_cell.length_b   1.000
_cell.length_c   1.000
_cell.angle_alpha   90.00
_cell.angle_beta   90.00
_cell.angle_gamma   90.00
#
_symmetry.space_group_name_H-M   'P 1'
#
loop_
_entity.id
_entity.type
_entity.pdbx_description
1 polymer ?
#
loop_
_entity_poly.entity_id
_entity_poly.type
_entity_poly.pdbx_seq_one_letter_code
_entity_poly.pdbx_strand_id
1 'polypeptide(L)'
;MKIVSPRLTLLTASGVCSLIVLDTNIVAVTLPTIARDLGANFVDIEWVVSAYMLAFAALLLPAGSIADRIGRKTTLIWGLCIFILASLGCGAAPNSLLLEIARAVKGVGAALLLTSALASIGHAFHDEVERAKAWAFWGACMGVAMTAAPTLGGLITEYLAGAGFSTSTCRSAWS
;
A
#
# COMPACT_ATOMS: atom_id res chain seq x y z
N MET A 1 -14.27 18.66 -19.94
CA MET A 1 -13.52 17.57 -19.25
C MET A 1 -12.35 17.19 -20.15
N LYS A 2 -11.08 17.43 -19.76
CA LYS A 2 -9.93 17.03 -20.59
C LYS A 2 -9.95 15.50 -20.70
N ILE A 3 -10.05 14.99 -21.93
CA ILE A 3 -9.99 13.56 -22.24
C ILE A 3 -8.56 13.10 -21.89
N VAL A 4 -8.42 12.51 -20.72
CA VAL A 4 -7.16 11.84 -20.33
C VAL A 4 -7.03 10.64 -21.26
N SER A 5 -5.89 10.47 -21.93
CA SER A 5 -5.71 9.37 -22.87
C SER A 5 -5.90 8.03 -22.14
N PRO A 6 -6.57 7.03 -22.75
CA PRO A 6 -6.83 5.73 -22.12
C PRO A 6 -5.55 5.05 -21.62
N ARG A 7 -4.43 5.26 -22.32
CA ARG A 7 -3.10 4.74 -21.94
C ARG A 7 -2.60 5.35 -20.63
N LEU A 8 -2.78 6.67 -20.44
CA LEU A 8 -2.37 7.34 -19.22
C LEU A 8 -3.23 6.88 -18.04
N THR A 9 -4.54 6.70 -18.25
CA THR A 9 -5.44 6.14 -17.22
C THR A 9 -5.01 4.74 -16.81
N LEU A 10 -4.64 3.89 -17.77
CA LEU A 10 -4.17 2.54 -17.48
C LEU A 10 -2.86 2.54 -16.68
N LEU A 11 -1.89 3.35 -17.09
CA LEU A 11 -0.60 3.46 -16.40
C LEU A 11 -0.75 3.99 -14.97
N THR A 12 -1.54 5.04 -14.77
CA THR A 12 -1.78 5.59 -13.43
C THR A 12 -2.52 4.60 -12.53
N ALA A 13 -3.55 3.95 -13.04
CA ALA A 13 -4.31 2.96 -12.28
C ALA A 13 -3.46 1.74 -11.92
N SER A 14 -2.69 1.20 -12.87
CA SER A 14 -1.77 0.08 -12.62
C SER A 14 -0.67 0.46 -11.64
N GLY A 15 -0.08 1.64 -11.77
CA GLY A 15 0.95 2.14 -10.85
C GLY A 15 0.46 2.28 -9.41
N VAL A 16 -0.73 2.85 -9.23
CA VAL A 16 -1.35 2.99 -7.90
C VAL A 16 -1.67 1.63 -7.28
N CYS A 17 -2.22 0.69 -8.05
CA CYS A 17 -2.51 -0.65 -7.56
C CYS A 17 -1.21 -1.42 -7.23
N SER A 18 -0.16 -1.29 -8.05
CA SER A 18 1.15 -1.87 -7.76
C SER A 18 1.75 -1.33 -6.47
N LEU A 19 1.57 -0.04 -6.19
CA LEU A 19 2.01 0.59 -4.95
C LEU A 19 1.32 0.00 -3.72
N ILE A 20 0.02 -0.29 -3.79
CA ILE A 20 -0.74 -0.97 -2.72
C ILE A 20 -0.18 -2.38 -2.48
N VAL A 21 0.08 -3.12 -3.55
CA VAL A 21 0.63 -4.49 -3.47
C VAL A 21 2.04 -4.48 -2.88
N LEU A 22 2.90 -3.57 -3.33
CA LEU A 22 4.26 -3.41 -2.81
C LEU A 22 4.24 -3.09 -1.31
N ASP A 23 3.41 -2.12 -0.90
CA ASP A 23 3.29 -1.72 0.49
C ASP A 23 2.88 -2.88 1.41
N THR A 24 1.85 -3.62 1.02
CA THR A 24 1.36 -4.75 1.82
C THR A 24 2.41 -5.84 1.99
N ASN A 25 3.13 -6.18 0.92
CA ASN A 25 4.16 -7.21 0.96
C ASN A 25 5.42 -6.76 1.69
N ILE A 26 5.86 -5.51 1.54
CA ILE A 26 7.02 -4.97 2.26
C ILE A 26 6.75 -5.01 3.76
N VAL A 27 5.56 -4.61 4.21
CA VAL A 27 5.21 -4.68 5.63
C VAL A 27 5.25 -6.11 6.14
N ALA A 28 4.74 -7.09 5.39
CA ALA A 28 4.79 -8.49 5.79
C ALA A 28 6.23 -8.99 6.03
N VAL A 29 7.19 -8.55 5.21
CA VAL A 29 8.62 -8.92 5.36
C VAL A 29 9.29 -8.15 6.51
N THR A 30 8.95 -6.88 6.71
CA THR A 30 9.58 -6.03 7.75
C THR A 30 8.95 -6.21 9.13
N LEU A 31 7.79 -6.85 9.23
CA LEU A 31 7.01 -7.01 10.45
C LEU A 31 7.81 -7.63 11.63
N PRO A 32 8.63 -8.69 11.45
CA PRO A 32 9.44 -9.25 12.54
C PRO A 32 10.47 -8.26 13.08
N THR A 33 11.02 -7.40 12.24
CA THR A 33 11.98 -6.36 12.64
C THR A 33 11.28 -5.26 13.43
N ILE A 34 10.15 -4.75 12.93
CA ILE A 34 9.32 -3.74 13.60
C ILE A 34 8.87 -4.23 14.99
N ALA A 35 8.50 -5.51 15.09
CA ALA A 35 8.09 -6.12 16.35
C ALA A 35 9.19 -6.09 17.42
N ARG A 36 10.42 -6.39 17.02
CA ARG A 36 11.59 -6.34 17.94
C ARG A 36 11.89 -4.91 18.37
N ASP A 37 11.85 -3.96 17.45
CA ASP A 37 12.20 -2.56 17.70
C ASP A 37 11.18 -1.86 18.63
N LEU A 38 9.89 -2.19 18.48
CA LEU A 38 8.81 -1.63 19.29
C LEU A 38 8.54 -2.44 20.58
N GLY A 39 9.21 -3.58 20.79
CA GLY A 39 8.90 -4.49 21.88
C GLY A 39 7.48 -5.02 21.85
N ALA A 40 6.89 -5.10 20.65
CA ALA A 40 5.51 -5.48 20.41
C ALA A 40 5.33 -6.99 20.65
N ASN A 41 4.21 -7.37 21.26
CA ASN A 41 3.86 -8.78 21.43
C ASN A 41 3.20 -9.34 20.14
N PHE A 42 2.97 -10.65 20.11
CA PHE A 42 2.41 -11.33 18.95
C PHE A 42 1.02 -10.79 18.55
N VAL A 43 0.21 -10.41 19.53
CA VAL A 43 -1.15 -9.87 19.32
C VAL A 43 -1.09 -8.49 18.65
N ASP A 44 -0.15 -7.63 19.07
CA ASP A 44 0.05 -6.32 18.44
C ASP A 44 0.45 -6.46 16.97
N ILE A 45 1.33 -7.41 16.66
CA ILE A 45 1.76 -7.71 15.28
C ILE A 45 0.58 -8.14 14.42
N GLU A 46 -0.27 -9.02 14.94
CA GLU A 46 -1.47 -9.49 14.26
C GLU A 46 -2.44 -8.32 14.00
N TRP A 47 -2.60 -7.42 14.96
CA TRP A 47 -3.44 -6.24 14.80
C TRP A 47 -2.89 -5.24 13.78
N VAL A 48 -1.59 -5.05 13.68
CA VAL A 48 -0.96 -4.20 12.66
C VAL A 48 -1.32 -4.63 11.25
N VAL A 49 -1.40 -5.95 11.00
CA VAL A 49 -1.84 -6.48 9.70
C VAL A 49 -3.34 -6.43 9.55
N SER A 50 -4.07 -6.91 10.58
CA SER A 50 -5.52 -7.05 10.55
C SER A 50 -6.24 -5.72 10.47
N ALA A 51 -5.78 -4.67 11.15
CA ALA A 51 -6.36 -3.34 11.11
C ALA A 51 -6.41 -2.77 9.68
N TYR A 52 -5.32 -2.94 8.91
CA TYR A 52 -5.29 -2.56 7.50
C TYR A 52 -6.31 -3.37 6.68
N MET A 53 -6.29 -4.70 6.81
CA MET A 53 -7.17 -5.58 6.04
C MET A 53 -8.64 -5.35 6.35
N LEU A 54 -8.99 -5.16 7.62
CA LEU A 54 -10.37 -4.88 8.05
C LEU A 54 -10.87 -3.54 7.52
N ALA A 55 -10.08 -2.47 7.67
CA ALA A 55 -10.43 -1.15 7.16
C ALA A 55 -10.55 -1.15 5.62
N PHE A 56 -9.64 -1.81 4.93
CA PHE A 56 -9.66 -1.98 3.48
C PHE A 56 -10.92 -2.72 3.02
N ALA A 57 -11.20 -3.90 3.59
CA ALA A 57 -12.33 -4.74 3.21
C ALA A 57 -13.69 -4.07 3.53
N ALA A 58 -13.84 -3.48 4.72
CA ALA A 58 -15.07 -2.81 5.14
C ALA A 58 -15.42 -1.61 4.26
N LEU A 59 -14.42 -0.91 3.74
CA LEU A 59 -14.62 0.30 2.93
C LEU A 59 -14.59 0.06 1.42
N LEU A 60 -14.33 -1.14 0.95
CA LEU A 60 -14.25 -1.43 -0.48
C LEU A 60 -15.56 -1.09 -1.22
N LEU A 61 -16.70 -1.50 -0.67
CA LEU A 61 -18.02 -1.20 -1.26
C LEU A 61 -18.42 0.27 -1.11
N PRO A 62 -18.34 0.89 0.09
CA PRO A 62 -18.57 2.33 0.23
C PRO A 62 -17.67 3.19 -0.65
N ALA A 63 -16.39 2.85 -0.78
CA ALA A 63 -15.43 3.57 -1.61
C ALA A 63 -15.83 3.57 -3.10
N GLY A 64 -16.36 2.46 -3.61
CA GLY A 64 -16.93 2.39 -4.96
C GLY A 64 -18.10 3.37 -5.14
N SER A 65 -19.04 3.38 -4.21
CA SER A 65 -20.18 4.31 -4.22
C SER A 65 -19.73 5.79 -4.12
N ILE A 66 -18.72 6.08 -3.33
CA ILE A 66 -18.12 7.41 -3.24
C ILE A 66 -17.49 7.81 -4.58
N ALA A 67 -16.72 6.91 -5.21
CA ALA A 67 -16.09 7.16 -6.50
C ALA A 67 -17.11 7.47 -7.61
N ASP A 68 -18.27 6.82 -7.58
CA ASP A 68 -19.34 7.07 -8.54
C ASP A 68 -20.05 8.42 -8.29
N ARG A 69 -20.16 8.89 -7.04
CA ARG A 69 -20.81 10.15 -6.67
C ARG A 69 -19.92 11.38 -6.83
N ILE A 70 -18.70 11.33 -6.30
CA ILE A 70 -17.78 12.49 -6.27
C ILE A 70 -16.88 12.52 -7.51
N GLY A 71 -16.82 11.40 -8.23
CA GLY A 71 -15.98 11.23 -9.41
C GLY A 71 -14.67 10.50 -9.11
N ARG A 72 -14.31 9.60 -10.00
CA ARG A 72 -13.17 8.66 -9.87
C ARG A 72 -11.85 9.37 -9.67
N LYS A 73 -11.59 10.45 -10.43
CA LYS A 73 -10.35 11.22 -10.31
C LYS A 73 -10.20 11.86 -8.94
N THR A 74 -11.27 12.46 -8.42
CA THR A 74 -11.29 13.12 -7.11
C THR A 74 -11.07 12.08 -6.00
N THR A 75 -11.77 10.96 -6.07
CA THR A 75 -11.64 9.85 -5.10
C THR A 75 -10.24 9.25 -5.12
N LEU A 76 -9.62 9.11 -6.31
CA LEU A 76 -8.25 8.62 -6.44
C LEU A 76 -7.25 9.58 -5.79
N ILE A 77 -7.41 10.89 -5.98
CA ILE A 77 -6.53 11.89 -5.35
C ILE A 77 -6.69 11.86 -3.83
N TRP A 78 -7.91 11.84 -3.31
CA TRP A 78 -8.16 11.73 -1.87
C TRP A 78 -7.59 10.43 -1.29
N GLY A 79 -7.82 9.31 -1.96
CA GLY A 79 -7.24 8.02 -1.57
C GLY A 79 -5.70 8.07 -1.51
N LEU A 80 -5.06 8.70 -2.51
CA LEU A 80 -3.61 8.85 -2.56
C LEU A 80 -3.08 9.74 -1.43
N CYS A 81 -3.73 10.87 -1.16
CA CYS A 81 -3.37 11.74 -0.04
C CYS A 81 -3.46 11.01 1.31
N ILE A 82 -4.59 10.32 1.56
CA ILE A 82 -4.78 9.55 2.80
C ILE A 82 -3.72 8.45 2.90
N PHE A 83 -3.46 7.71 1.82
CA PHE A 83 -2.49 6.62 1.79
C PHE A 83 -1.07 7.10 2.10
N ILE A 84 -0.63 8.23 1.48
CA ILE A 84 0.69 8.81 1.72
C ILE A 84 0.82 9.33 3.15
N LEU A 85 -0.16 10.10 3.63
CA LEU A 85 -0.14 10.64 4.99
C LEU A 85 -0.12 9.53 6.04
N ALA A 86 -0.94 8.49 5.85
CA ALA A 86 -0.94 7.33 6.72
C ALA A 86 0.39 6.54 6.64
N SER A 87 1.03 6.49 5.47
CA SER A 87 2.34 5.87 5.29
C SER A 87 3.42 6.60 6.09
N LEU A 88 3.40 7.94 6.06
CA LEU A 88 4.28 8.75 6.90
C LEU A 88 4.00 8.53 8.39
N GLY A 89 2.72 8.42 8.77
CA GLY A 89 2.31 8.08 10.13
C GLY A 89 2.83 6.71 10.59
N CYS A 90 2.82 5.70 9.71
CA CYS A 90 3.41 4.39 10.01
C CYS A 90 4.92 4.47 10.26
N GLY A 91 5.65 5.26 9.44
CA GLY A 91 7.09 5.44 9.59
C GLY A 91 7.50 6.25 10.83
N ALA A 92 6.61 7.09 11.34
CA ALA A 92 6.84 7.94 12.52
C ALA A 92 6.22 7.36 13.81
N ALA A 93 5.64 6.15 13.78
CA ALA A 93 4.91 5.58 14.90
C ALA A 93 5.86 5.18 16.05
N PRO A 94 5.74 5.78 17.26
CA PRO A 94 6.59 5.49 18.40
C PRO A 94 6.15 4.24 19.18
N ASN A 95 4.96 3.69 18.92
CA ASN A 95 4.41 2.52 19.59
C ASN A 95 3.49 1.72 18.66
N SER A 96 3.17 0.47 19.04
CA SER A 96 2.32 -0.45 18.25
C SER A 96 0.91 0.11 18.02
N LEU A 97 0.28 0.71 19.01
CA LEU A 97 -1.07 1.26 18.89
C LEU A 97 -1.18 2.35 17.81
N LEU A 98 -0.20 3.27 17.77
CA LEU A 98 -0.22 4.32 16.75
C LEU A 98 0.05 3.73 15.35
N LEU A 99 0.89 2.70 15.27
CA LEU A 99 1.12 1.97 14.03
C LEU A 99 -0.15 1.27 13.53
N GLU A 100 -0.92 0.63 14.43
CA GLU A 100 -2.20 0.00 14.10
C GLU A 100 -3.22 1.01 13.56
N ILE A 101 -3.36 2.16 14.23
CA ILE A 101 -4.25 3.25 13.80
C ILE A 101 -3.82 3.78 12.41
N ALA A 102 -2.54 4.03 12.23
CA ALA A 102 -2.00 4.49 10.95
C ALA A 102 -2.23 3.45 9.84
N ARG A 103 -2.11 2.16 10.14
CA ARG A 103 -2.42 1.05 9.24
C ARG A 103 -3.90 0.98 8.88
N ALA A 104 -4.80 1.18 9.84
CA ALA A 104 -6.24 1.27 9.58
C ALA A 104 -6.57 2.43 8.63
N VAL A 105 -6.05 3.63 8.90
CA VAL A 105 -6.22 4.80 8.03
C VAL A 105 -5.64 4.56 6.63
N LYS A 106 -4.50 3.87 6.55
CA LYS A 106 -3.89 3.48 5.28
C LYS A 106 -4.78 2.53 4.48
N GLY A 107 -5.46 1.59 5.17
CA GLY A 107 -6.47 0.69 4.57
C GLY A 107 -7.64 1.45 3.95
N VAL A 108 -8.11 2.53 4.59
CA VAL A 108 -9.13 3.43 4.01
C VAL A 108 -8.64 4.05 2.70
N GLY A 109 -7.41 4.59 2.70
CA GLY A 109 -6.80 5.16 1.50
C GLY A 109 -6.67 4.13 0.38
N ALA A 110 -6.22 2.91 0.70
CA ALA A 110 -6.08 1.81 -0.26
C ALA A 110 -7.42 1.39 -0.89
N ALA A 111 -8.51 1.35 -0.12
CA ALA A 111 -9.84 1.03 -0.62
C ALA A 111 -10.32 2.08 -1.65
N LEU A 112 -10.16 3.37 -1.36
CA LEU A 112 -10.48 4.46 -2.28
C LEU A 112 -9.63 4.40 -3.55
N LEU A 113 -8.35 4.10 -3.43
CA LEU A 113 -7.42 3.97 -4.54
C LEU A 113 -7.80 2.81 -5.47
N LEU A 114 -7.97 1.62 -4.90
CA LEU A 114 -8.25 0.41 -5.69
C LEU A 114 -9.56 0.53 -6.44
N THR A 115 -10.65 0.91 -5.78
CA THR A 115 -11.97 1.03 -6.41
C THR A 115 -11.98 2.09 -7.51
N SER A 116 -11.35 3.25 -7.28
CA SER A 116 -11.26 4.32 -8.29
C SER A 116 -10.39 3.92 -9.47
N ALA A 117 -9.29 3.19 -9.24
CA ALA A 117 -8.39 2.72 -10.28
C ALA A 117 -9.07 1.70 -11.19
N LEU A 118 -9.70 0.66 -10.60
CA LEU A 118 -10.40 -0.39 -11.36
C LEU A 118 -11.59 0.19 -12.15
N ALA A 119 -12.40 1.05 -11.52
CA ALA A 119 -13.50 1.72 -12.20
C ALA A 119 -13.02 2.62 -13.35
N SER A 120 -11.82 3.23 -13.22
CA SER A 120 -11.25 4.06 -14.29
C SER A 120 -10.79 3.22 -15.48
N ILE A 121 -10.19 2.05 -15.26
CA ILE A 121 -9.81 1.11 -16.34
C ILE A 121 -11.06 0.64 -17.08
N GLY A 122 -12.08 0.16 -16.34
CA GLY A 122 -13.32 -0.34 -16.95
C GLY A 122 -14.06 0.69 -17.79
N HIS A 123 -13.94 1.98 -17.43
CA HIS A 123 -14.59 3.07 -18.18
C HIS A 123 -13.76 3.63 -19.34
N ALA A 124 -12.44 3.49 -19.28
CA ALA A 124 -11.55 4.02 -20.32
C ALA A 124 -11.54 3.16 -21.59
N PHE A 125 -11.87 1.87 -21.48
CA PHE A 125 -11.81 0.90 -22.57
C PHE A 125 -13.21 0.33 -22.83
N HIS A 126 -13.84 0.74 -23.95
CA HIS A 126 -15.20 0.31 -24.34
C HIS A 126 -15.17 -0.93 -25.24
N ASP A 127 -14.13 -1.06 -26.08
CA ASP A 127 -13.94 -2.23 -26.92
C ASP A 127 -13.49 -3.43 -26.09
N GLU A 128 -14.07 -4.61 -26.32
CA GLU A 128 -13.82 -5.83 -25.52
C GLU A 128 -12.37 -6.29 -25.63
N VAL A 129 -11.78 -6.22 -26.82
CA VAL A 129 -10.40 -6.67 -27.07
C VAL A 129 -9.41 -5.72 -26.40
N GLU A 130 -9.62 -4.40 -26.51
CA GLU A 130 -8.76 -3.42 -25.84
C GLU A 130 -8.89 -3.49 -24.32
N ARG A 131 -10.10 -3.71 -23.82
CA ARG A 131 -10.36 -3.91 -22.40
C ARG A 131 -9.67 -5.17 -21.86
N ALA A 132 -9.70 -6.27 -22.59
CA ALA A 132 -8.99 -7.50 -22.23
C ALA A 132 -7.47 -7.27 -22.17
N LYS A 133 -6.90 -6.53 -23.11
CA LYS A 133 -5.48 -6.14 -23.09
C LYS A 133 -5.13 -5.25 -21.90
N ALA A 134 -6.02 -4.30 -21.57
CA ALA A 134 -5.84 -3.42 -20.42
C ALA A 134 -5.83 -4.22 -19.10
N TRP A 135 -6.73 -5.17 -18.93
CA TRP A 135 -6.75 -6.06 -17.75
C TRP A 135 -5.52 -6.98 -17.70
N ALA A 136 -5.08 -7.51 -18.84
CA ALA A 136 -3.85 -8.31 -18.93
C ALA A 136 -2.60 -7.49 -18.52
N PHE A 137 -2.50 -6.25 -18.98
CA PHE A 137 -1.43 -5.33 -18.60
C PHE A 137 -1.46 -5.01 -17.11
N TRP A 138 -2.65 -4.69 -16.57
CA TRP A 138 -2.83 -4.46 -15.13
C TRP A 138 -2.41 -5.69 -14.32
N GLY A 139 -2.84 -6.89 -14.70
CA GLY A 139 -2.47 -8.14 -14.03
C GLY A 139 -0.96 -8.41 -14.07
N ALA A 140 -0.30 -8.13 -15.21
CA ALA A 140 1.14 -8.24 -15.34
C ALA A 140 1.88 -7.27 -14.38
N CYS A 141 1.41 -6.02 -14.26
CA CYS A 141 1.96 -5.05 -13.31
C CYS A 141 1.81 -5.55 -11.85
N MET A 142 0.65 -6.15 -11.51
CA MET A 142 0.44 -6.74 -10.18
C MET A 142 1.39 -7.92 -9.93
N GLY A 143 1.57 -8.80 -10.91
CA GLY A 143 2.50 -9.93 -10.82
C GLY A 143 3.95 -9.47 -10.59
N VAL A 144 4.40 -8.47 -11.34
CA VAL A 144 5.74 -7.88 -11.15
C VAL A 144 5.87 -7.24 -9.78
N ALA A 145 4.87 -6.47 -9.33
CA ALA A 145 4.87 -5.86 -8.00
C ALA A 145 4.94 -6.92 -6.88
N MET A 146 4.19 -8.01 -7.03
CA MET A 146 4.14 -9.09 -6.03
C MET A 146 5.47 -9.85 -5.93
N THR A 147 6.16 -10.07 -7.06
CA THR A 147 7.47 -10.74 -7.08
C THR A 147 8.62 -9.81 -6.66
N ALA A 148 8.53 -8.51 -6.97
CA ALA A 148 9.54 -7.52 -6.57
C ALA A 148 9.46 -7.16 -5.07
N ALA A 149 8.29 -7.23 -4.45
CA ALA A 149 8.09 -6.78 -3.08
C ALA A 149 8.92 -7.51 -2.02
N PRO A 150 9.07 -8.85 -2.02
CA PRO A 150 9.93 -9.54 -1.06
C PRO A 150 11.40 -9.18 -1.22
N THR A 151 11.88 -9.00 -2.46
CA THR A 151 13.27 -8.61 -2.73
C THR A 151 13.56 -7.20 -2.25
N LEU A 152 12.65 -6.26 -2.49
CA LEU A 152 12.75 -4.90 -1.98
C LEU A 152 12.64 -4.85 -0.44
N GLY A 153 11.71 -5.61 0.14
CA GLY A 153 11.57 -5.73 1.59
C GLY A 153 12.81 -6.30 2.26
N GLY A 154 13.39 -7.36 1.68
CA GLY A 154 14.65 -7.94 2.16
C GLY A 154 15.82 -6.96 2.11
N LEU A 155 16.00 -6.25 0.99
CA LEU A 155 17.03 -5.20 0.87
C LEU A 155 16.84 -4.09 1.91
N ILE A 156 15.63 -3.61 2.11
CA ILE A 156 15.32 -2.57 3.11
C ILE A 156 15.69 -3.06 4.53
N THR A 157 15.34 -4.30 4.87
CA THR A 157 15.68 -4.87 6.18
C THR A 157 17.18 -5.06 6.36
N GLU A 158 17.92 -5.48 5.35
CA GLU A 158 19.38 -5.58 5.41
C GLU A 158 20.06 -4.22 5.60
N TYR A 159 19.62 -3.20 4.86
CA TYR A 159 20.16 -1.85 5.03
C TYR A 159 19.81 -1.24 6.38
N LEU A 160 18.61 -1.42 6.89
CA LEU A 160 18.21 -0.95 8.22
C LEU A 160 18.89 -1.73 9.34
N ALA A 161 18.98 -3.07 9.21
CA ALA A 161 19.70 -3.91 10.18
C ALA A 161 21.20 -3.65 10.14
N GLY A 162 21.80 -3.44 8.96
CA GLY A 162 23.21 -3.09 8.82
C GLY A 162 23.56 -1.73 9.42
N ALA A 163 22.68 -0.75 9.33
CA ALA A 163 22.85 0.55 9.99
C ALA A 163 22.71 0.46 11.54
N GLY A 164 21.83 -0.42 12.03
CA GLY A 164 21.64 -0.67 13.47
C GLY A 164 22.75 -1.50 14.09
N PHE A 165 23.32 -2.46 13.34
CA PHE A 165 24.40 -3.32 13.83
C PHE A 165 25.71 -2.55 14.05
N SER A 166 25.97 -1.50 13.27
CA SER A 166 27.16 -0.64 13.44
C SER A 166 27.13 0.16 14.75
N THR A 167 25.96 0.46 15.31
CA THR A 167 25.84 1.22 16.56
C THR A 167 25.85 0.33 17.82
N SER A 168 25.44 -0.93 17.71
CA SER A 168 25.45 -1.87 18.85
C SER A 168 26.83 -2.50 19.11
N THR A 169 27.64 -2.70 18.06
CA THR A 169 28.99 -3.26 18.20
C THR A 169 29.96 -2.31 18.89
N CYS A 170 29.73 -0.99 18.84
CA CYS A 170 30.50 0.00 19.58
C CYS A 170 30.19 0.05 21.08
N ARG A 171 29.01 -0.46 21.49
CA ARG A 171 28.58 -0.38 22.90
C ARG A 171 29.03 -1.56 23.77
N SER A 172 29.30 -2.72 23.15
CA SER A 172 29.77 -3.92 23.87
C SER A 172 31.28 -4.06 23.99
N ALA A 173 32.05 -3.13 23.42
CA ALA A 173 33.53 -3.13 23.55
C ALA A 173 34.06 -2.32 24.75
N TRP A 174 33.17 -1.75 25.59
CA TRP A 174 33.52 -0.92 26.75
C TRP A 174 32.79 -1.32 28.05
N SER A 175 32.51 -2.63 28.27
CA SER A 175 32.07 -3.16 29.59
C SER A 175 32.91 -4.35 30.01
#